data_5228a294389b9d058decf425037423dd
#
_entry.id   5228a294389b9d058decf425037423dd
#
_cell.length_a   1.000
_cell.length_b   1.000
_cell.length_c   1.000
_cell.angle_alpha   90.00
_cell.angle_beta   90.00
_cell.angle_gamma   90.00
#
_symmetry.space_group_name_H-M   'P 1'
#
loop_
_entity.id
_entity.type
_entity.pdbx_description
1 polymer ?
#
loop_
_entity_poly.entity_id
_entity_poly.type
_entity_poly.pdbx_seq_one_letter_code
_entity_poly.pdbx_strand_id
1 'polypeptide(L)'
;MPKVQADGLPLPQRYGAVLTIVIGISMAVLDGAIANVALPTIATDLHATPPSSIWVVNAYQIAIVISLLSFSFLGDMFGYRRIYKCGLVVFLLSSLFCALSDSLQMLTLARVIQGFGGAALMSVNTALIRLIYPQRFLGRGMGINSFIVAVSSAAGPTIAAAILSIASWK
;
A
#
# COMPACT_ATOMS: atom_id res chain seq x y z
N MET A 1 35.19 7.21 -18.62
CA MET A 1 35.01 7.90 -17.34
C MET A 1 33.82 7.30 -16.66
N PRO A 2 33.93 6.70 -15.48
CA PRO A 2 32.78 6.19 -14.75
C PRO A 2 31.88 7.38 -14.39
N LYS A 3 30.62 7.32 -14.80
CA LYS A 3 29.61 8.30 -14.34
C LYS A 3 29.59 8.23 -12.83
N VAL A 4 30.02 9.30 -12.16
CA VAL A 4 29.82 9.46 -10.72
C VAL A 4 28.32 9.35 -10.51
N GLN A 5 27.87 8.22 -9.99
CA GLN A 5 26.47 8.06 -9.59
C GLN A 5 26.22 9.12 -8.52
N ALA A 6 25.32 10.05 -8.81
CA ALA A 6 24.94 11.08 -7.87
C ALA A 6 24.42 10.39 -6.58
N ASP A 7 25.06 10.67 -5.46
CA ASP A 7 24.71 10.09 -4.16
C ASP A 7 23.37 10.65 -3.67
N GLY A 8 22.27 10.01 -4.12
CA GLY A 8 20.89 10.41 -3.84
C GLY A 8 20.35 11.52 -4.76
N LEU A 9 19.09 11.90 -4.54
CA LEU A 9 18.43 12.99 -5.27
C LEU A 9 18.77 14.35 -4.68
N PRO A 10 18.84 15.43 -5.51
CA PRO A 10 18.97 16.80 -5.02
C PRO A 10 17.76 17.18 -4.16
N LEU A 11 17.99 18.12 -3.23
CA LEU A 11 17.01 18.47 -2.17
C LEU A 11 15.57 18.71 -2.66
N PRO A 12 15.29 19.54 -3.69
CA PRO A 12 13.90 19.80 -4.09
C PRO A 12 13.20 18.55 -4.61
N GLN A 13 13.89 17.70 -5.39
CA GLN A 13 13.35 16.46 -5.94
C GLN A 13 13.19 15.37 -4.86
N ARG A 14 14.06 15.39 -3.86
CA ARG A 14 14.03 14.45 -2.73
C ARG A 14 12.74 14.59 -1.94
N TYR A 15 12.33 15.82 -1.59
CA TYR A 15 11.10 16.04 -0.83
C TYR A 15 9.85 15.51 -1.54
N GLY A 16 9.72 15.77 -2.85
CA GLY A 16 8.61 15.25 -3.64
C GLY A 16 8.60 13.71 -3.72
N ALA A 17 9.79 13.10 -3.91
CA ALA A 17 9.92 11.66 -3.94
C ALA A 17 9.59 11.00 -2.59
N VAL A 18 10.09 11.57 -1.49
CA VAL A 18 9.78 11.10 -0.13
C VAL A 18 8.29 11.23 0.16
N LEU A 19 7.68 12.37 -0.15
CA LEU A 19 6.25 12.58 0.06
C LEU A 19 5.41 11.54 -0.71
N THR A 20 5.77 11.24 -1.95
CA THR A 20 5.08 10.20 -2.74
C THR A 20 5.16 8.83 -2.08
N ILE A 21 6.35 8.45 -1.58
CA ILE A 21 6.55 7.17 -0.88
C ILE A 21 5.74 7.14 0.43
N VAL A 22 5.81 8.22 1.21
CA VAL A 22 5.08 8.34 2.48
C VAL A 22 3.58 8.17 2.26
N ILE A 23 3.01 8.89 1.30
CA ILE A 23 1.57 8.78 0.99
C ILE A 23 1.23 7.35 0.56
N GLY A 24 1.97 6.77 -0.38
CA GLY A 24 1.67 5.44 -0.90
C GLY A 24 1.75 4.33 0.16
N ILE A 25 2.77 4.36 1.02
CA ILE A 25 2.90 3.36 2.08
C ILE A 25 1.83 3.56 3.17
N SER A 26 1.54 4.81 3.54
CA SER A 26 0.48 5.11 4.50
C SER A 26 -0.88 4.66 3.99
N MET A 27 -1.19 4.90 2.71
CA MET A 27 -2.44 4.42 2.09
C MET A 27 -2.55 2.89 2.17
N ALA A 28 -1.51 2.15 1.80
CA ALA A 28 -1.52 0.69 1.83
C ALA A 28 -1.69 0.13 3.26
N VAL A 29 -1.04 0.77 4.25
CA VAL A 29 -1.13 0.35 5.65
C VAL A 29 -2.51 0.70 6.25
N LEU A 30 -3.00 1.91 6.00
CA LEU A 30 -4.33 2.35 6.47
C LEU A 30 -5.45 1.52 5.85
N ASP A 31 -5.38 1.22 4.55
CA ASP A 31 -6.36 0.39 3.85
C ASP A 31 -6.52 -0.99 4.51
N GLY A 32 -5.41 -1.63 4.86
CA GLY A 32 -5.45 -2.89 5.61
C GLY A 32 -6.11 -2.78 6.98
N ALA A 33 -5.87 -1.70 7.70
CA ALA A 33 -6.48 -1.44 9.00
C ALA A 33 -7.99 -1.13 8.87
N ILE A 34 -8.37 -0.29 7.90
CA ILE A 34 -9.77 0.06 7.62
C ILE A 34 -10.57 -1.18 7.26
N ALA A 35 -10.05 -2.04 6.37
CA ALA A 35 -10.72 -3.27 5.97
C ALA A 35 -11.01 -4.21 7.14
N ASN A 36 -10.07 -4.34 8.09
CA ASN A 36 -10.25 -5.15 9.28
C ASN A 36 -11.36 -4.61 10.20
N VAL A 37 -11.41 -3.29 10.41
CA VAL A 37 -12.43 -2.64 11.26
C VAL A 37 -13.80 -2.64 10.59
N ALA A 38 -13.84 -2.47 9.25
CA ALA A 38 -15.09 -2.45 8.47
C ALA A 38 -15.68 -3.85 8.25
N LEU A 39 -14.93 -4.92 8.49
CA LEU A 39 -15.34 -6.29 8.17
C LEU A 39 -16.73 -6.69 8.73
N PRO A 40 -17.09 -6.39 9.99
CA PRO A 40 -18.44 -6.69 10.51
C PRO A 40 -19.55 -5.94 9.75
N THR A 41 -19.33 -4.67 9.44
CA THR A 41 -20.28 -3.84 8.68
C THR A 41 -20.44 -4.36 7.24
N ILE A 42 -19.34 -4.71 6.59
CA ILE A 42 -19.34 -5.32 5.26
C ILE A 42 -20.13 -6.65 5.28
N ALA A 43 -19.93 -7.48 6.30
CA ALA A 43 -20.63 -8.75 6.42
C ALA A 43 -22.15 -8.56 6.54
N THR A 44 -22.60 -7.59 7.33
CA THR A 44 -24.02 -7.28 7.47
C THR A 44 -24.62 -6.71 6.19
N ASP A 45 -23.98 -5.74 5.57
CA ASP A 45 -24.46 -5.05 4.37
C ASP A 45 -24.55 -5.96 3.14
N LEU A 46 -23.58 -6.86 2.99
CA LEU A 46 -23.55 -7.83 1.88
C LEU A 46 -24.23 -9.18 2.22
N HIS A 47 -24.95 -9.26 3.35
CA HIS A 47 -25.62 -10.49 3.81
C HIS A 47 -24.71 -11.71 3.82
N ALA A 48 -23.42 -11.50 4.15
CA ALA A 48 -22.40 -12.53 4.15
C ALA A 48 -22.25 -13.17 5.53
N THR A 49 -21.88 -14.46 5.54
CA THR A 49 -21.54 -15.13 6.80
C THR A 49 -20.19 -14.66 7.34
N PRO A 50 -19.97 -14.61 8.66
CA PRO A 50 -18.68 -14.20 9.22
C PRO A 50 -17.47 -14.98 8.66
N PRO A 51 -17.52 -16.31 8.44
CA PRO A 51 -16.42 -17.03 7.83
C PRO A 51 -16.13 -16.63 6.38
N SER A 52 -17.15 -16.27 5.58
CA SER A 52 -16.93 -15.85 4.20
C SER A 52 -16.43 -14.42 4.10
N SER A 53 -16.81 -13.52 4.99
CA SER A 53 -16.34 -12.13 4.98
C SER A 53 -14.85 -12.00 5.27
N ILE A 54 -14.25 -12.91 6.04
CA ILE A 54 -12.80 -12.94 6.32
C ILE A 54 -11.97 -13.02 5.03
N TRP A 55 -12.52 -13.62 3.96
CA TRP A 55 -11.83 -13.71 2.67
C TRP A 55 -11.55 -12.35 2.05
N VAL A 56 -12.30 -11.30 2.36
CA VAL A 56 -12.03 -9.92 1.91
C VAL A 56 -10.63 -9.46 2.37
N VAL A 57 -10.25 -9.81 3.59
CA VAL A 57 -8.93 -9.46 4.16
C VAL A 57 -7.87 -10.49 3.73
N ASN A 58 -8.17 -11.78 3.84
CA ASN A 58 -7.20 -12.83 3.54
C ASN A 58 -6.78 -12.82 2.07
N ALA A 59 -7.69 -12.60 1.13
CA ALA A 59 -7.39 -12.56 -0.30
C ALA A 59 -6.39 -11.43 -0.64
N TYR A 60 -6.54 -10.27 -0.04
CA TYR A 60 -5.60 -9.17 -0.15
C TYR A 60 -4.22 -9.54 0.40
N GLN A 61 -4.15 -10.10 1.60
CA GLN A 61 -2.89 -10.51 2.24
C GLN A 61 -2.17 -11.60 1.45
N ILE A 62 -2.89 -12.61 0.98
CA ILE A 62 -2.34 -13.69 0.15
C ILE A 62 -1.77 -13.11 -1.15
N ALA A 63 -2.53 -12.23 -1.84
CA ALA A 63 -2.06 -11.59 -3.08
C ALA A 63 -0.76 -10.80 -2.84
N ILE A 64 -0.64 -10.07 -1.71
CA ILE A 64 0.61 -9.39 -1.35
C ILE A 64 1.75 -10.41 -1.21
N VAL A 65 1.57 -11.42 -0.36
CA VAL A 65 2.64 -12.35 0.00
C VAL A 65 3.18 -13.10 -1.22
N ILE A 66 2.30 -13.64 -2.08
CA ILE A 66 2.73 -14.43 -3.24
C ILE A 66 3.39 -13.58 -4.32
N SER A 67 3.08 -12.28 -4.41
CA SER A 67 3.58 -11.41 -5.47
C SER A 67 4.74 -10.50 -5.07
N LEU A 68 5.05 -10.41 -3.77
CA LEU A 68 6.06 -9.48 -3.24
C LEU A 68 7.44 -9.68 -3.90
N LEU A 69 7.90 -10.93 -3.98
CA LEU A 69 9.20 -11.27 -4.60
C LEU A 69 9.20 -11.02 -6.10
N SER A 70 8.10 -11.35 -6.78
CA SER A 70 7.96 -11.13 -8.21
C SER A 70 8.03 -9.64 -8.56
N PHE A 71 7.36 -8.77 -7.81
CA PHE A 71 7.43 -7.33 -8.02
C PHE A 71 8.79 -6.74 -7.64
N SER A 72 9.49 -7.30 -6.66
CA SER A 72 10.88 -6.91 -6.37
C SER A 72 11.78 -7.18 -7.58
N PHE A 73 11.72 -8.38 -8.15
CA PHE A 73 12.46 -8.76 -9.35
C PHE A 73 12.09 -7.90 -10.57
N LEU A 74 10.80 -7.64 -10.78
CA LEU A 74 10.35 -6.72 -11.83
C LEU A 74 10.88 -5.29 -11.61
N GLY A 75 11.02 -4.89 -10.35
CA GLY A 75 11.64 -3.61 -9.97
C GLY A 75 13.10 -3.51 -10.42
N ASP A 76 13.86 -4.60 -10.28
CA ASP A 76 15.25 -4.70 -10.74
C ASP A 76 15.34 -4.63 -12.27
N MET A 77 14.43 -5.29 -12.98
CA MET A 77 14.43 -5.36 -14.45
C MET A 77 13.93 -4.07 -15.12
N PHE A 78 12.79 -3.55 -14.67
CA PHE A 78 12.07 -2.46 -15.35
C PHE A 78 12.24 -1.10 -14.65
N GLY A 79 12.86 -1.10 -13.48
CA GLY A 79 13.11 0.08 -12.67
C GLY A 79 12.05 0.33 -11.60
N TYR A 80 12.50 0.54 -10.36
CA TYR A 80 11.66 0.67 -9.17
C TYR A 80 10.61 1.78 -9.26
N ARG A 81 10.95 2.91 -9.92
CA ARG A 81 10.00 4.02 -10.11
C ARG A 81 8.80 3.64 -10.98
N ARG A 82 9.03 2.81 -12.02
CA ARG A 82 7.94 2.34 -12.91
C ARG A 82 7.02 1.39 -12.16
N ILE A 83 7.60 0.40 -11.49
CA ILE A 83 6.85 -0.58 -10.70
C ILE A 83 6.04 0.12 -9.61
N TYR A 84 6.63 1.09 -8.91
CA TYR A 84 5.92 1.87 -7.89
C TYR A 84 4.72 2.63 -8.48
N LYS A 85 4.89 3.33 -9.60
CA LYS A 85 3.80 4.06 -10.25
C LYS A 85 2.69 3.14 -10.74
N CYS A 86 3.03 2.03 -11.39
CA CYS A 86 2.05 1.02 -11.81
C CYS A 86 1.31 0.44 -10.60
N GLY A 87 2.03 0.09 -9.54
CA GLY A 87 1.45 -0.36 -8.28
C GLY A 87 0.46 0.64 -7.69
N LEU A 88 0.81 1.92 -7.68
CA LEU A 88 -0.05 2.99 -7.19
C LEU A 88 -1.35 3.12 -8.02
N VAL A 89 -1.23 3.08 -9.34
CA VAL A 89 -2.40 3.12 -10.24
C VAL A 89 -3.31 1.92 -10.02
N VAL A 90 -2.74 0.71 -9.98
CA VAL A 90 -3.49 -0.52 -9.71
C VAL A 90 -4.17 -0.46 -8.35
N PHE A 91 -3.45 -0.01 -7.31
CA PHE A 91 -3.98 0.14 -5.96
C PHE A 91 -5.17 1.11 -5.92
N LEU A 92 -5.03 2.29 -6.54
CA LEU A 92 -6.10 3.30 -6.58
C LEU A 92 -7.33 2.83 -7.35
N LEU A 93 -7.14 2.24 -8.53
CA LEU A 93 -8.25 1.74 -9.34
C LEU A 93 -8.99 0.59 -8.64
N SER A 94 -8.26 -0.35 -8.06
CA SER A 94 -8.88 -1.44 -7.30
C SER A 94 -9.55 -0.98 -6.02
N SER A 95 -9.05 0.07 -5.36
CA SER A 95 -9.74 0.71 -4.23
C SER A 95 -11.08 1.29 -4.66
N LEU A 96 -11.15 1.94 -5.83
CA LEU A 96 -12.41 2.39 -6.41
C LEU A 96 -13.35 1.20 -6.71
N PHE A 97 -12.83 0.10 -7.26
CA PHE A 97 -13.63 -1.12 -7.47
C PHE A 97 -14.15 -1.71 -6.16
N CYS A 98 -13.37 -1.67 -5.07
CA CYS A 98 -13.84 -2.07 -3.75
C CYS A 98 -15.04 -1.21 -3.31
N ALA A 99 -14.96 0.11 -3.46
CA ALA A 99 -16.04 1.02 -3.10
C ALA A 99 -17.32 0.82 -3.95
N LEU A 100 -17.19 0.37 -5.20
CA LEU A 100 -18.32 0.10 -6.11
C LEU A 100 -18.84 -1.34 -6.02
N SER A 101 -18.29 -2.17 -5.13
CA SER A 101 -18.68 -3.58 -5.03
C SER A 101 -20.02 -3.75 -4.33
N ASP A 102 -20.92 -4.50 -4.97
CA ASP A 102 -22.26 -4.82 -4.45
C ASP A 102 -22.40 -6.29 -4.02
N SER A 103 -21.33 -7.06 -4.09
CA SER A 103 -21.29 -8.45 -3.64
C SER A 103 -19.95 -8.80 -2.99
N LEU A 104 -19.98 -9.78 -2.07
CA LEU A 104 -18.77 -10.27 -1.41
C LEU A 104 -17.73 -10.81 -2.40
N GLN A 105 -18.19 -11.48 -3.45
CA GLN A 105 -17.29 -12.04 -4.47
C GLN A 105 -16.59 -10.93 -5.25
N MET A 106 -17.32 -9.90 -5.68
CA MET A 106 -16.76 -8.74 -6.39
C MET A 106 -15.77 -8.00 -5.49
N LEU A 107 -16.13 -7.77 -4.23
CA LEU A 107 -15.25 -7.13 -3.26
C LEU A 107 -13.97 -7.95 -3.04
N THR A 108 -14.09 -9.27 -2.86
CA THR A 108 -12.93 -10.14 -2.67
C THR A 108 -12.01 -10.12 -3.89
N LEU A 109 -12.56 -10.15 -5.11
CA LEU A 109 -11.77 -10.05 -6.34
C LEU A 109 -11.05 -8.70 -6.46
N ALA A 110 -11.76 -7.60 -6.17
CA ALA A 110 -11.17 -6.27 -6.13
C ALA A 110 -10.01 -6.20 -5.11
N ARG A 111 -10.15 -6.84 -3.95
CA ARG A 111 -9.10 -6.96 -2.92
C ARG A 111 -7.88 -7.76 -3.38
N VAL A 112 -8.08 -8.81 -4.18
CA VAL A 112 -6.94 -9.53 -4.81
C VAL A 112 -6.15 -8.59 -5.72
N ILE A 113 -6.84 -7.87 -6.61
CA ILE A 113 -6.19 -6.92 -7.53
C ILE A 113 -5.49 -5.80 -6.75
N GLN A 114 -6.13 -5.29 -5.70
CA GLN A 114 -5.55 -4.30 -4.81
C GLN A 114 -4.31 -4.81 -4.09
N GLY A 115 -4.30 -6.09 -3.70
CA GLY A 115 -3.15 -6.77 -3.11
C GLY A 115 -1.93 -6.79 -4.03
N PHE A 116 -2.10 -6.99 -5.34
CA PHE A 116 -1.01 -6.86 -6.31
C PHE A 116 -0.48 -5.42 -6.36
N GLY A 117 -1.35 -4.42 -6.34
CA GLY A 117 -0.94 -3.02 -6.24
C GLY A 117 -0.13 -2.73 -4.97
N GLY A 118 -0.62 -3.20 -3.82
CA GLY A 118 0.04 -3.10 -2.52
C GLY A 118 1.41 -3.77 -2.51
N ALA A 119 1.51 -4.99 -3.06
CA ALA A 119 2.78 -5.72 -3.18
C ALA A 119 3.80 -4.96 -4.02
N ALA A 120 3.38 -4.37 -5.14
CA ALA A 120 4.25 -3.55 -5.98
C ALA A 120 4.77 -2.32 -5.23
N LEU A 121 3.93 -1.66 -4.42
CA LEU A 121 4.35 -0.52 -3.59
C LEU A 121 5.35 -0.96 -2.51
N MET A 122 5.05 -2.04 -1.78
CA MET A 122 5.85 -2.49 -0.65
C MET A 122 7.19 -3.10 -1.07
N SER A 123 7.22 -3.86 -2.17
CA SER A 123 8.42 -4.57 -2.64
C SER A 123 9.55 -3.62 -3.04
N VAL A 124 9.24 -2.51 -3.69
CA VAL A 124 10.25 -1.56 -4.19
C VAL A 124 10.49 -0.37 -3.24
N ASN A 125 9.73 -0.27 -2.13
CA ASN A 125 9.80 0.87 -1.21
C ASN A 125 11.21 1.09 -0.65
N THR A 126 11.83 0.06 -0.11
CA THR A 126 13.19 0.13 0.46
C THR A 126 14.23 0.48 -0.59
N ALA A 127 14.12 -0.07 -1.80
CA ALA A 127 15.01 0.24 -2.92
C ALA A 127 14.89 1.71 -3.35
N LEU A 128 13.68 2.24 -3.40
CA LEU A 128 13.44 3.67 -3.69
C LEU A 128 14.05 4.58 -2.63
N ILE A 129 13.94 4.25 -1.35
CA ILE A 129 14.57 5.02 -0.26
C ILE A 129 16.08 5.08 -0.45
N ARG A 130 16.72 3.95 -0.81
CA ARG A 130 18.17 3.91 -1.11
C ARG A 130 18.59 4.77 -2.31
N LEU A 131 17.71 4.91 -3.31
CA LEU A 131 17.97 5.77 -4.45
C LEU A 131 17.74 7.27 -4.16
N ILE A 132 16.85 7.58 -3.23
CA ILE A 132 16.45 8.95 -2.89
C ILE A 132 17.43 9.60 -1.91
N TYR A 133 17.83 8.84 -0.88
CA TYR A 133 18.71 9.36 0.16
C TYR A 133 20.20 9.13 -0.17
N PRO A 134 21.09 10.13 0.07
CA PRO A 134 22.53 9.90 0.09
C PRO A 134 22.90 8.87 1.15
N GLN A 135 23.98 8.12 0.93
CA GLN A 135 24.40 7.05 1.84
C GLN A 135 24.54 7.51 3.29
N ARG A 136 25.08 8.73 3.50
CA ARG A 136 25.23 9.33 4.84
C ARG A 136 23.91 9.58 5.59
N PHE A 137 22.80 9.68 4.86
CA PHE A 137 21.45 9.93 5.43
C PHE A 137 20.49 8.73 5.27
N LEU A 138 20.98 7.60 4.77
CA LEU A 138 20.14 6.44 4.52
C LEU A 138 19.44 5.93 5.79
N GLY A 139 20.17 5.87 6.92
CA GLY A 139 19.59 5.47 8.22
C GLY A 139 18.42 6.37 8.63
N ARG A 140 18.52 7.69 8.37
CA ARG A 140 17.42 8.63 8.64
C ARG A 140 16.22 8.37 7.72
N GLY A 141 16.46 8.10 6.43
CA GLY A 141 15.39 7.77 5.47
C GLY A 141 14.65 6.49 5.87
N MET A 142 15.38 5.45 6.25
CA MET A 142 14.80 4.20 6.73
C MET A 142 14.04 4.39 8.04
N GLY A 143 14.59 5.16 8.98
CA GLY A 143 13.93 5.48 10.26
C GLY A 143 12.61 6.22 10.06
N ILE A 144 12.58 7.24 9.18
CA ILE A 144 11.35 7.96 8.83
C ILE A 144 10.32 7.01 8.23
N ASN A 145 10.72 6.14 7.31
CA ASN A 145 9.81 5.17 6.70
C ASN A 145 9.21 4.22 7.74
N SER A 146 10.03 3.65 8.63
CA SER A 146 9.56 2.77 9.70
C SER A 146 8.63 3.49 10.68
N PHE A 147 8.94 4.74 11.01
CA PHE A 147 8.10 5.58 11.87
C PHE A 147 6.72 5.83 11.23
N ILE A 148 6.68 6.13 9.92
CA ILE A 148 5.42 6.34 9.20
C ILE A 148 4.58 5.06 9.17
N VAL A 149 5.19 3.91 8.91
CA VAL A 149 4.49 2.62 8.95
C VAL A 149 3.91 2.36 10.34
N ALA A 150 4.70 2.57 11.39
CA ALA A 150 4.26 2.37 12.76
C ALA A 150 3.10 3.30 13.16
N VAL A 151 3.19 4.59 12.83
CA VAL A 151 2.13 5.57 13.09
C VAL A 151 0.88 5.24 12.30
N SER A 152 1.00 4.90 11.01
CA SER A 152 -0.15 4.51 10.17
C SER A 152 -0.84 3.25 10.70
N SER A 153 -0.06 2.26 11.15
CA SER A 153 -0.61 1.03 11.74
C SER A 153 -1.33 1.29 13.07
N ALA A 154 -0.75 2.13 13.93
CA ALA A 154 -1.34 2.45 15.22
C ALA A 154 -2.58 3.34 15.09
N ALA A 155 -2.55 4.33 14.19
CA ALA A 155 -3.66 5.25 13.94
C ALA A 155 -4.79 4.61 13.11
N GLY A 156 -4.48 3.58 12.33
CA GLY A 156 -5.40 2.95 11.38
C GLY A 156 -6.76 2.59 11.97
N PRO A 157 -6.84 1.80 13.05
CA PRO A 157 -8.12 1.41 13.65
C PRO A 157 -8.95 2.61 14.14
N THR A 158 -8.30 3.62 14.72
CA THR A 158 -8.96 4.85 15.20
C THR A 158 -9.52 5.68 14.05
N ILE A 159 -8.74 5.85 12.98
CA ILE A 159 -9.17 6.54 11.77
C ILE A 159 -10.32 5.78 11.10
N ALA A 160 -10.21 4.45 11.00
CA ALA A 160 -11.25 3.60 10.44
C ALA A 160 -12.57 3.73 11.22
N ALA A 161 -12.53 3.65 12.55
CA ALA A 161 -13.70 3.81 13.40
C ALA A 161 -14.33 5.20 13.26
N ALA A 162 -13.51 6.26 13.19
CA ALA A 162 -13.99 7.62 12.98
C ALA A 162 -14.66 7.79 11.60
N ILE A 163 -14.09 7.24 10.53
CA ILE A 163 -14.70 7.27 9.20
C ILE A 163 -16.05 6.53 9.20
N LEU A 164 -16.09 5.33 9.75
CA LEU A 164 -17.30 4.50 9.78
C LEU A 164 -18.41 5.09 10.67
N SER A 165 -18.08 6.01 11.58
CA SER A 165 -19.10 6.70 12.40
C SER A 165 -19.86 7.80 11.63
N ILE A 166 -19.30 8.31 10.52
CA ILE A 166 -19.85 9.43 9.73
C ILE A 166 -20.11 9.09 8.27
N ALA A 167 -19.54 7.99 7.78
CA ALA A 167 -19.64 7.55 6.38
C ALA A 167 -19.83 6.03 6.31
N SER A 168 -20.36 5.56 5.18
CA SER A 168 -20.38 4.12 4.87
C SER A 168 -18.97 3.59 4.57
N TRP A 169 -18.82 2.27 4.57
CA TRP A 169 -17.55 1.62 4.21
C TRP A 169 -17.22 1.72 2.69
N LYS A 170 -18.20 2.08 1.86
CA LYS A 170 -18.08 2.34 0.41
C LYS A 170 -17.46 3.69 0.12
#